data_2ea2af4e5fe71340d7ae34793121f4bb
#
_entry.id   2ea2af4e5fe71340d7ae34793121f4bb
#
_cell.length_a   1.000
_cell.length_b   1.000
_cell.length_c   1.000
_cell.angle_alpha   90.00
_cell.angle_beta   90.00
_cell.angle_gamma   90.00
#
_symmetry.space_group_name_H-M   'P 1'
#
loop_
_entity.id
_entity.type
_entity.pdbx_description
1 polymer ?
#
loop_
_entity_poly.entity_id
_entity_poly.type
_entity_poly.pdbx_seq_one_letter_code
_entity_poly.pdbx_strand_id
1 'polypeptide(L)' 'TQFQQADEQALQLLHLLQNSPIDLTSEEVQDIFEQAQWLHAVCVMNTGKVFKAKKLLHQIANSDSHYATRAQDILDKL' A
#
# COMPACT_ATOMS: atom_id res chain seq x y z
N THR A 1 -1.31 9.11 -16.08
CA THR A 1 -2.63 8.58 -15.73
C THR A 1 -2.98 8.85 -14.27
N GLN A 2 -4.26 8.78 -13.94
CA GLN A 2 -4.71 9.00 -12.57
C GLN A 2 -4.11 7.98 -11.60
N PHE A 3 -3.94 6.73 -12.03
CA PHE A 3 -3.37 5.69 -11.19
C PHE A 3 -1.89 5.92 -10.93
N GLN A 4 -1.16 6.42 -11.91
CA GLN A 4 0.25 6.74 -11.72
C GLN A 4 0.43 7.90 -10.74
N GLN A 5 -0.44 8.92 -10.83
CA GLN A 5 -0.41 10.05 -9.90
C GLN A 5 -0.72 9.60 -8.48
N ALA A 6 -1.71 8.73 -8.30
CA ALA A 6 -2.07 8.20 -6.99
C ALA A 6 -0.93 7.38 -6.39
N ASP A 7 -0.22 6.60 -7.22
CA ASP A 7 0.94 5.81 -6.79
C ASP A 7 2.07 6.73 -6.32
N GLU A 8 2.35 7.79 -7.07
CA GLU A 8 3.36 8.78 -6.70
C GLU A 8 3.00 9.47 -5.39
N GLN A 9 1.73 9.83 -5.21
CA GLN A 9 1.26 10.45 -3.97
C GLN A 9 1.43 9.52 -2.77
N ALA A 10 1.12 8.24 -2.95
CA ALA A 10 1.30 7.25 -1.89
C ALA A 10 2.77 7.11 -1.50
N LEU A 11 3.67 7.08 -2.47
CA LEU A 11 5.10 7.02 -2.20
C LEU A 11 5.62 8.29 -1.53
N GLN A 12 5.14 9.45 -1.93
CA GLN A 12 5.48 10.72 -1.30
C GLN A 12 5.02 10.76 0.15
N LEU A 13 3.82 10.24 0.43
CA LEU A 13 3.30 10.18 1.79
C LEU A 13 4.19 9.31 2.68
N LEU A 14 4.59 8.14 2.19
CA LEU A 14 5.51 7.27 2.92
C LEU A 14 6.84 7.96 3.19
N HIS A 15 7.36 8.68 2.21
CA HIS A 15 8.62 9.41 2.34
C HIS A 15 8.52 10.52 3.39
N LEU A 16 7.43 11.29 3.37
CA LEU A 16 7.19 12.34 4.34
C LEU A 16 7.09 11.79 5.75
N LEU A 17 6.42 10.65 5.94
CA LEU A 17 6.29 10.02 7.24
C LEU A 17 7.65 9.57 7.79
N GLN A 18 8.56 9.17 6.92
CA GLN A 18 9.90 8.75 7.34
C GLN A 18 10.78 9.94 7.74
N ASN A 19 10.57 11.10 7.13
CA ASN A 19 11.46 12.26 7.29
C ASN A 19 10.87 13.38 8.13
N SER A 20 9.59 13.32 8.47
CA SER A 20 8.90 14.40 9.16
C SER A 20 8.77 14.10 10.66
N PRO A 21 9.11 15.05 11.56
CA PRO A 21 8.91 14.88 13.00
C PRO A 21 7.45 15.11 13.36
N ILE A 22 6.57 14.27 12.87
CA ILE A 22 5.14 14.35 13.18
C ILE A 22 4.91 13.59 14.49
N ASP A 23 4.23 14.24 15.43
CA ASP A 23 3.93 13.68 16.74
C ASP A 23 2.68 12.77 16.65
N LEU A 24 2.84 11.63 15.96
CA LEU A 24 1.79 10.63 15.82
C LEU A 24 2.10 9.43 16.71
N THR A 25 1.07 8.76 17.20
CA THR A 25 1.24 7.51 17.92
C THR A 25 1.73 6.43 16.95
N SER A 26 2.38 5.38 17.49
CA SER A 26 2.85 4.27 16.67
C SER A 26 1.71 3.61 15.90
N GLU A 27 0.53 3.52 16.51
CA GLU A 27 -0.66 2.94 15.90
C GLU A 27 -1.15 3.79 14.73
N GLU A 28 -1.18 5.11 14.90
CA GLU A 28 -1.59 6.03 13.83
C GLU A 28 -0.64 5.98 12.65
N VAL A 29 0.67 5.94 12.92
CA VAL A 29 1.69 5.82 11.88
C VAL A 29 1.51 4.51 11.13
N GLN A 30 1.26 3.42 11.86
CA GLN A 30 1.06 2.10 11.26
C GLN A 30 -0.16 2.09 10.34
N ASP A 31 -1.28 2.70 10.76
CA ASP A 31 -2.49 2.76 9.94
C ASP A 31 -2.24 3.52 8.64
N ILE A 32 -1.56 4.65 8.71
CA ILE A 32 -1.24 5.44 7.53
C ILE A 32 -0.32 4.66 6.59
N PHE A 33 0.67 3.99 7.15
CA PHE A 33 1.61 3.18 6.40
C PHE A 33 0.91 2.04 5.66
N GLU A 34 0.01 1.33 6.33
CA GLU A 34 -0.77 0.25 5.74
C GLU A 34 -1.66 0.74 4.61
N GLN A 35 -2.31 1.89 4.82
CA GLN A 35 -3.16 2.50 3.79
C GLN A 35 -2.35 2.88 2.56
N ALA A 36 -1.18 3.46 2.75
CA ALA A 36 -0.30 3.84 1.65
C ALA A 36 0.19 2.62 0.87
N GLN A 37 0.55 1.55 1.57
CA GLN A 37 0.95 0.29 0.93
C GLN A 37 -0.18 -0.31 0.10
N TRP A 38 -1.40 -0.30 0.64
CA TRP A 38 -2.58 -0.80 -0.05
C TRP A 38 -2.85 -0.02 -1.33
N LEU A 39 -2.85 1.32 -1.25
CA LEU A 39 -3.06 2.18 -2.41
C LEU A 39 -1.99 1.95 -3.47
N HIS A 40 -0.74 1.80 -3.06
CA HIS A 40 0.36 1.52 -3.97
C HIS A 40 0.13 0.21 -4.73
N ALA A 41 -0.23 -0.86 -4.01
CA ALA A 41 -0.47 -2.17 -4.62
C ALA A 41 -1.63 -2.11 -5.61
N VAL A 42 -2.73 -1.44 -5.26
CA VAL A 42 -3.90 -1.29 -6.13
C VAL A 42 -3.54 -0.49 -7.39
N CYS A 43 -2.79 0.58 -7.24
CA CYS A 43 -2.36 1.40 -8.38
C CYS A 43 -1.47 0.62 -9.32
N VAL A 44 -0.52 -0.15 -8.79
CA VAL A 44 0.37 -0.99 -9.60
C VAL A 44 -0.44 -2.03 -10.38
N MET A 45 -1.43 -2.64 -9.74
CA MET A 45 -2.30 -3.61 -10.39
C MET A 45 -3.08 -2.98 -11.54
N ASN A 46 -3.61 -1.77 -11.34
CA ASN A 46 -4.40 -1.06 -12.35
C ASN A 46 -3.56 -0.53 -13.51
N THR A 47 -2.24 -0.44 -13.34
CA THR A 47 -1.34 -0.06 -14.44
C THR A 47 -0.85 -1.27 -15.24
N GLY A 48 -1.34 -2.46 -14.95
CA GLY A 48 -1.03 -3.69 -15.70
C GLY A 48 0.22 -4.43 -15.23
N LYS A 49 0.86 -3.98 -14.18
CA LYS A 49 2.06 -4.63 -13.63
C LYS A 49 1.67 -5.72 -12.64
N VAL A 50 1.08 -6.80 -13.15
CA VAL A 50 0.45 -7.84 -12.33
C VAL A 50 1.47 -8.55 -11.42
N PHE A 51 2.65 -8.88 -11.92
CA PHE A 51 3.65 -9.58 -11.10
C PHE A 51 4.12 -8.73 -9.92
N LYS A 52 4.37 -7.45 -10.16
CA LYS A 52 4.75 -6.52 -9.10
C LYS A 52 3.62 -6.36 -8.09
N ALA A 53 2.38 -6.24 -8.58
CA ALA A 53 1.20 -6.14 -7.73
C ALA A 53 1.04 -7.39 -6.86
N LYS A 54 1.24 -8.58 -7.43
CA LYS A 54 1.17 -9.83 -6.67
C LYS A 54 2.16 -9.85 -5.52
N LYS A 55 3.39 -9.42 -5.75
CA LYS A 55 4.40 -9.35 -4.68
C LYS A 55 3.97 -8.42 -3.56
N LEU A 56 3.45 -7.24 -3.91
CA LEU A 56 2.97 -6.26 -2.95
C LEU A 56 1.78 -6.80 -2.16
N LEU A 57 0.84 -7.45 -2.84
CA LEU A 57 -0.34 -8.03 -2.21
C LEU A 57 0.05 -9.18 -1.28
N HIS A 58 1.02 -10.01 -1.65
CA HIS A 58 1.53 -11.07 -0.77
C HIS A 58 2.13 -10.51 0.50
N GLN A 59 2.89 -9.42 0.39
CA GLN A 59 3.45 -8.77 1.57
C GLN A 59 2.36 -8.26 2.51
N ILE A 60 1.31 -7.66 1.96
CA ILE A 60 0.18 -7.17 2.74
C ILE A 60 -0.59 -8.33 3.36
N ALA A 61 -0.86 -9.38 2.59
CA ALA A 61 -1.61 -10.56 3.06
C ALA A 61 -0.90 -11.30 4.18
N ASN A 62 0.45 -11.30 4.17
CA ASN A 62 1.25 -11.98 5.19
C ASN A 62 1.55 -11.11 6.40
N SER A 63 1.13 -9.84 6.40
CA SER A 63 1.30 -8.94 7.52
C SER A 63 0.04 -8.91 8.38
N ASP A 64 0.12 -8.27 9.55
CA ASP A 64 -1.04 -8.04 10.41
C ASP A 64 -1.82 -6.80 9.99
N SER A 65 -1.78 -6.46 8.71
CA SER A 65 -2.45 -5.30 8.15
C SER A 65 -3.96 -5.46 8.15
N HIS A 66 -4.67 -4.34 8.31
CA HIS A 66 -6.13 -4.30 8.13
C HIS A 66 -6.55 -4.70 6.72
N TYR A 67 -5.64 -4.63 5.76
CA TYR A 67 -5.90 -4.95 4.36
C TYR A 67 -5.49 -6.37 3.97
N ALA A 68 -5.01 -7.17 4.94
CA ALA A 68 -4.50 -8.51 4.65
C ALA A 68 -5.57 -9.40 4.00
N THR A 69 -6.79 -9.39 4.53
CA THR A 69 -7.91 -10.19 4.00
C THR A 69 -8.26 -9.74 2.58
N ARG A 70 -8.31 -8.43 2.35
CA ARG A 70 -8.61 -7.90 1.01
C ARG A 70 -7.52 -8.25 0.02
N ALA A 71 -6.26 -8.19 0.44
CA ALA A 71 -5.14 -8.56 -0.41
C ALA A 71 -5.22 -10.04 -0.79
N GLN A 72 -5.56 -10.91 0.16
CA GLN A 72 -5.71 -12.33 -0.10
C GLN A 72 -6.86 -12.59 -1.08
N ASP A 73 -8.00 -11.90 -0.93
CA ASP A 73 -9.13 -12.02 -1.85
C ASP A 73 -8.73 -11.67 -3.27
N ILE A 74 -7.96 -10.62 -3.45
CA ILE A 74 -7.50 -10.22 -4.79
C ILE A 74 -6.54 -11.25 -5.36
N LEU A 75 -5.62 -11.75 -4.53
CA LEU A 75 -4.67 -12.79 -4.95
C LEU A 75 -5.40 -14.06 -5.41
N ASP A 76 -6.47 -14.43 -4.72
CA ASP A 76 -7.26 -15.61 -5.08
C ASP A 76 -7.99 -15.46 -6.42
N LYS A 77 -8.20 -14.22 -6.86
CA LYS A 77 -8.86 -13.92 -8.14
C LYS A 77 -7.87 -13.72 -9.29
N LEU A 78 -6.61 -13.60 -8.97
CA LEU A 78 -5.56 -13.49 -9.96
C LEU A 78 -5.05 -14.88 -10.34
#